data_3e6e0a9212a31a5b7f25ec76d5e1e3ab
#
_entry.id   3e6e0a9212a31a5b7f25ec76d5e1e3ab
#
_cell.length_a   1.000
_cell.length_b   1.000
_cell.length_c   1.000
_cell.angle_alpha   90.00
_cell.angle_beta   90.00
_cell.angle_gamma   90.00
#
_symmetry.space_group_name_H-M   'P 1'
#
loop_
_entity.id
_entity.type
_entity.pdbx_description
1 polymer ?
#
loop_
_entity_poly.entity_id
_entity_poly.type
_entity_poly.pdbx_seq_one_letter_code
_entity_poly.pdbx_strand_id
1 'polypeptide(L)'
;LRYKFMEAKFSNRVKEVISLSREEALRLGHDYIGTEHLLLGVIREGEGVAISLLKKLGISLEDLRASVEHNTKNTSVNNLKNLTNIPLTRQTEKVLKITYLEAKIFKSKLIGTEHLLLSILRDEDNIATQILDKFDVTYDVVKELLEYQTSNPQGTTSSEPLEEDDISNIKGEPASTKATKTKEKSKTPILDNFGKDLTKLAQLDKLDPVIGREKEIDRVAQILTRRKKNNPILIGEPGVGKTAIAEALALRITQ
;
A
#
# COMPACT_ATOMS: atom_id res chain seq x y z
N LEU A 1 9.39 0.27 19.82
CA LEU A 1 8.06 -0.42 19.92
C LEU A 1 7.17 -0.26 18.67
N ARG A 2 7.31 0.82 17.86
CA ARG A 2 6.51 1.06 16.63
C ARG A 2 6.87 0.13 15.46
N TYR A 3 8.13 -0.29 15.33
CA TYR A 3 8.60 -1.16 14.26
C TYR A 3 8.16 -2.63 14.40
N LYS A 4 7.97 -3.12 15.62
CA LYS A 4 7.66 -4.54 15.91
C LYS A 4 6.30 -5.00 15.38
N PHE A 5 5.36 -4.08 15.12
CA PHE A 5 4.02 -4.41 14.60
C PHE A 5 3.97 -4.56 13.07
N MET A 6 4.94 -3.96 12.35
CA MET A 6 5.04 -4.05 10.88
C MET A 6 5.81 -5.30 10.43
N GLU A 7 6.78 -5.78 11.22
CA GLU A 7 7.66 -6.89 10.85
C GLU A 7 6.93 -8.24 10.70
N ALA A 8 5.85 -8.47 11.43
CA ALA A 8 5.16 -9.77 11.46
C ALA A 8 4.44 -10.16 10.15
N LYS A 9 4.35 -9.25 9.17
CA LYS A 9 3.65 -9.49 7.89
C LYS A 9 4.53 -9.38 6.65
N PHE A 10 5.75 -8.88 6.77
CA PHE A 10 6.70 -8.84 5.67
C PHE A 10 7.28 -10.23 5.39
N SER A 11 7.35 -10.59 4.12
CA SER A 11 8.09 -11.78 3.69
C SER A 11 9.57 -11.67 4.09
N ASN A 12 10.27 -12.79 4.19
CA ASN A 12 11.70 -12.80 4.48
C ASN A 12 12.49 -11.99 3.46
N ARG A 13 12.10 -12.05 2.18
CA ARG A 13 12.72 -11.26 1.12
C ARG A 13 12.55 -9.75 1.32
N VAL A 14 11.38 -9.27 1.74
CA VAL A 14 11.19 -7.83 2.03
C VAL A 14 12.02 -7.38 3.24
N LYS A 15 12.17 -8.23 4.25
CA LYS A 15 13.05 -7.93 5.39
C LYS A 15 14.51 -7.83 4.93
N GLU A 16 14.93 -8.73 4.06
CA GLU A 16 16.25 -8.70 3.44
C GLU A 16 16.47 -7.43 2.60
N VAL A 17 15.50 -7.07 1.75
CA VAL A 17 15.53 -5.80 1.00
C VAL A 17 15.74 -4.60 1.93
N ILE A 18 15.04 -4.53 3.06
CA ILE A 18 15.22 -3.43 4.02
C ILE A 18 16.63 -3.44 4.62
N SER A 19 17.19 -4.61 4.91
CA SER A 19 18.58 -4.74 5.39
C SER A 19 19.57 -4.31 4.34
N LEU A 20 19.41 -4.77 3.10
CA LEU A 20 20.26 -4.41 1.96
C LEU A 20 20.15 -2.91 1.62
N SER A 21 18.96 -2.31 1.75
CA SER A 21 18.77 -0.87 1.55
C SER A 21 19.60 -0.03 2.52
N ARG A 22 19.74 -0.50 3.76
CA ARG A 22 20.60 0.14 4.75
C ARG A 22 22.08 0.05 4.37
N GLU A 23 22.50 -1.12 3.90
CA GLU A 23 23.89 -1.32 3.44
C GLU A 23 24.20 -0.43 2.23
N GLU A 24 23.24 -0.30 1.28
CA GLU A 24 23.39 0.56 0.11
C GLU A 24 23.46 2.05 0.50
N ALA A 25 22.65 2.49 1.48
CA ALA A 25 22.72 3.85 2.00
C ALA A 25 24.12 4.16 2.60
N LEU A 26 24.65 3.24 3.41
CA LEU A 26 26.01 3.34 3.96
C LEU A 26 27.07 3.34 2.87
N ARG A 27 26.95 2.47 1.86
CA ARG A 27 27.88 2.38 0.73
C ARG A 27 27.93 3.68 -0.06
N LEU A 28 26.79 4.35 -0.22
CA LEU A 28 26.67 5.64 -0.92
C LEU A 28 27.03 6.84 -0.04
N GLY A 29 27.35 6.62 1.25
CA GLY A 29 27.75 7.69 2.16
C GLY A 29 26.58 8.49 2.75
N HIS A 30 25.38 7.92 2.80
CA HIS A 30 24.18 8.58 3.32
C HIS A 30 23.91 8.19 4.78
N ASP A 31 23.42 9.14 5.55
CA ASP A 31 23.01 8.99 6.95
C ASP A 31 21.50 8.75 7.11
N TYR A 32 20.81 8.48 6.01
CA TYR A 32 19.37 8.16 5.94
C TYR A 32 19.10 7.06 4.92
N ILE A 33 17.96 6.37 5.09
CA ILE A 33 17.45 5.40 4.11
C ILE A 33 16.30 6.06 3.33
N GLY A 34 16.53 6.40 2.06
CA GLY A 34 15.54 6.94 1.13
C GLY A 34 14.90 5.87 0.28
N THR A 35 13.94 6.26 -0.59
CA THR A 35 13.25 5.37 -1.53
C THR A 35 14.20 4.81 -2.59
N GLU A 36 15.20 5.57 -2.98
CA GLU A 36 16.31 5.16 -3.86
C GLU A 36 17.08 3.98 -3.27
N HIS A 37 17.33 3.99 -1.96
CA HIS A 37 18.02 2.89 -1.28
C HIS A 37 17.11 1.65 -1.19
N LEU A 38 15.77 1.82 -1.03
CA LEU A 38 14.85 0.70 -1.12
C LEU A 38 14.90 0.05 -2.50
N LEU A 39 14.93 0.85 -3.57
CA LEU A 39 15.02 0.34 -4.93
C LEU A 39 16.35 -0.41 -5.16
N LEU A 40 17.47 0.14 -4.67
CA LEU A 40 18.75 -0.56 -4.71
C LEU A 40 18.73 -1.87 -3.92
N GLY A 41 18.07 -1.88 -2.76
CA GLY A 41 17.86 -3.10 -1.98
C GLY A 41 17.08 -4.16 -2.73
N VAL A 42 16.02 -3.77 -3.46
CA VAL A 42 15.24 -4.67 -4.32
C VAL A 42 16.11 -5.23 -5.45
N ILE A 43 16.90 -4.38 -6.11
CA ILE A 43 17.79 -4.81 -7.20
C ILE A 43 18.86 -5.78 -6.68
N ARG A 44 19.38 -5.53 -5.49
CA ARG A 44 20.46 -6.34 -4.88
C ARG A 44 19.96 -7.69 -4.36
N GLU A 45 18.73 -7.76 -3.85
CA GLU A 45 18.08 -9.01 -3.46
C GLU A 45 17.97 -9.97 -4.67
N GLY A 46 17.60 -9.44 -5.84
CA GLY A 46 17.84 -10.08 -7.14
C GLY A 46 16.85 -11.16 -7.56
N GLU A 47 16.05 -11.73 -6.65
CA GLU A 47 15.22 -12.93 -6.91
C GLU A 47 13.72 -12.73 -6.65
N GLY A 48 13.32 -11.66 -6.01
CA GLY A 48 11.92 -11.39 -5.66
C GLY A 48 11.00 -11.22 -6.88
N VAL A 49 9.68 -11.26 -6.62
CA VAL A 49 8.65 -11.05 -7.66
C VAL A 49 8.84 -9.68 -8.33
N ALA A 50 9.24 -8.64 -7.60
CA ALA A 50 9.56 -7.32 -8.16
C ALA A 50 10.60 -7.41 -9.28
N ILE A 51 11.67 -8.16 -9.06
CA ILE A 51 12.74 -8.36 -10.05
C ILE A 51 12.23 -9.13 -11.26
N SER A 52 11.40 -10.16 -11.03
CA SER A 52 10.74 -10.90 -12.12
C SER A 52 9.88 -9.99 -12.99
N LEU A 53 9.15 -9.04 -12.39
CA LEU A 53 8.33 -8.06 -13.11
C LEU A 53 9.21 -7.11 -13.93
N LEU A 54 10.26 -6.54 -13.34
CA LEU A 54 11.20 -5.65 -14.04
C LEU A 54 11.87 -6.35 -15.23
N LYS A 55 12.33 -7.61 -15.06
CA LYS A 55 12.91 -8.41 -16.15
C LYS A 55 11.89 -8.67 -17.26
N LYS A 56 10.62 -8.96 -16.95
CA LYS A 56 9.56 -9.16 -17.95
C LYS A 56 9.24 -7.88 -18.73
N LEU A 57 9.43 -6.72 -18.12
CA LEU A 57 9.34 -5.42 -18.79
C LEU A 57 10.59 -5.10 -19.64
N GLY A 58 11.57 -6.01 -19.68
CA GLY A 58 12.81 -5.83 -20.47
C GLY A 58 13.83 -4.89 -19.83
N ILE A 59 13.68 -4.58 -18.54
CA ILE A 59 14.56 -3.63 -17.85
C ILE A 59 15.89 -4.31 -17.51
N SER A 60 17.00 -3.68 -17.92
CA SER A 60 18.33 -4.03 -17.47
C SER A 60 18.52 -3.57 -16.01
N LEU A 61 18.72 -4.53 -15.10
CA LEU A 61 18.92 -4.21 -13.69
C LEU A 61 20.22 -3.45 -13.44
N GLU A 62 21.23 -3.67 -14.30
CA GLU A 62 22.53 -2.97 -14.24
C GLU A 62 22.36 -1.49 -14.61
N ASP A 63 21.61 -1.20 -15.69
CA ASP A 63 21.36 0.18 -16.13
C ASP A 63 20.46 0.91 -15.11
N LEU A 64 19.45 0.21 -14.58
CA LEU A 64 18.60 0.77 -13.53
C LEU A 64 19.42 1.11 -12.28
N ARG A 65 20.29 0.19 -11.84
CA ARG A 65 21.21 0.41 -10.72
C ARG A 65 22.11 1.61 -10.96
N ALA A 66 22.76 1.65 -12.13
CA ALA A 66 23.65 2.76 -12.51
C ALA A 66 22.91 4.10 -12.52
N SER A 67 21.66 4.12 -13.01
CA SER A 67 20.81 5.30 -13.02
C SER A 67 20.48 5.77 -11.60
N VAL A 68 20.12 4.84 -10.69
CA VAL A 68 19.87 5.17 -9.28
C VAL A 68 21.13 5.75 -8.64
N GLU A 69 22.26 5.07 -8.77
CA GLU A 69 23.53 5.52 -8.20
C GLU A 69 23.99 6.88 -8.75
N HIS A 70 23.76 7.15 -10.04
CA HIS A 70 24.11 8.43 -10.65
C HIS A 70 23.25 9.58 -10.10
N ASN A 71 21.95 9.38 -9.91
CA ASN A 71 21.05 10.41 -9.40
C ASN A 71 21.18 10.61 -7.87
N THR A 72 21.83 9.67 -7.18
CA THR A 72 21.91 9.66 -5.70
C THR A 72 23.29 10.07 -5.20
N LYS A 73 24.27 10.30 -6.08
CA LYS A 73 25.63 10.69 -5.70
C LYS A 73 25.66 12.04 -4.97
N ASN A 74 25.74 11.99 -3.64
CA ASN A 74 26.08 13.13 -2.82
C ASN A 74 27.61 13.22 -2.65
N THR A 75 28.15 14.41 -2.91
CA THR A 75 29.58 14.73 -2.80
C THR A 75 30.09 14.87 -1.35
N SER A 76 29.25 14.60 -0.37
CA SER A 76 29.59 14.77 1.05
C SER A 76 30.00 13.42 1.66
N VAL A 77 31.27 13.09 1.56
CA VAL A 77 31.88 11.98 2.30
C VAL A 77 32.00 12.40 3.77
N ASN A 78 30.90 12.27 4.52
CA ASN A 78 30.95 12.35 5.97
C ASN A 78 31.47 11.02 6.51
N ASN A 79 32.34 11.07 7.53
CA ASN A 79 32.89 9.91 8.22
C ASN A 79 31.79 9.09 8.94
N LEU A 80 31.11 8.20 8.19
CA LEU A 80 29.96 7.41 8.63
C LEU A 80 30.34 6.13 9.40
N LYS A 81 31.61 5.99 9.83
CA LYS A 81 32.16 4.74 10.40
C LYS A 81 31.48 4.21 11.68
N ASN A 82 30.53 4.96 12.30
CA ASN A 82 29.92 4.59 13.58
C ASN A 82 28.38 4.64 13.62
N LEU A 83 27.68 4.70 12.51
CA LEU A 83 26.22 4.75 12.51
C LEU A 83 25.61 3.34 12.56
N THR A 84 25.37 2.85 13.78
CA THR A 84 24.66 1.59 14.00
C THR A 84 23.16 1.66 13.69
N ASN A 85 22.59 2.86 13.60
CA ASN A 85 21.17 3.04 13.33
C ASN A 85 20.90 4.24 12.41
N ILE A 86 20.60 3.96 11.12
CA ILE A 86 20.30 4.98 10.13
C ILE A 86 18.78 5.16 10.06
N PRO A 87 18.24 6.41 10.17
CA PRO A 87 16.81 6.65 10.13
C PRO A 87 16.24 6.50 8.70
N LEU A 88 14.98 6.12 8.63
CA LEU A 88 14.21 6.16 7.39
C LEU A 88 13.76 7.60 7.11
N THR A 89 13.76 8.02 5.84
CA THR A 89 13.10 9.27 5.46
C THR A 89 11.58 9.16 5.64
N ARG A 90 10.90 10.30 5.76
CA ARG A 90 9.42 10.33 5.84
C ARG A 90 8.76 9.68 4.62
N GLN A 91 9.34 9.84 3.44
CA GLN A 91 8.87 9.21 2.21
C GLN A 91 9.03 7.69 2.28
N THR A 92 10.17 7.19 2.74
CA THR A 92 10.42 5.76 2.92
C THR A 92 9.46 5.15 3.94
N GLU A 93 9.20 5.83 5.06
CA GLU A 93 8.19 5.38 6.03
C GLU A 93 6.78 5.33 5.41
N LYS A 94 6.43 6.31 4.58
CA LYS A 94 5.16 6.36 3.85
C LYS A 94 5.05 5.17 2.89
N VAL A 95 6.08 4.91 2.10
CA VAL A 95 6.16 3.76 1.18
C VAL A 95 5.95 2.45 1.93
N LEU A 96 6.66 2.21 3.04
CA LEU A 96 6.50 0.97 3.82
C LEU A 96 5.09 0.81 4.43
N LYS A 97 4.42 1.91 4.78
CA LYS A 97 3.01 1.88 5.21
C LYS A 97 2.08 1.55 4.05
N ILE A 98 2.31 2.14 2.87
CA ILE A 98 1.54 1.87 1.67
C ILE A 98 1.72 0.42 1.20
N THR A 99 2.91 -0.17 1.35
CA THR A 99 3.18 -1.57 1.01
C THR A 99 2.19 -2.54 1.67
N TYR A 100 1.81 -2.28 2.91
CA TYR A 100 0.77 -3.05 3.59
C TYR A 100 -0.61 -2.91 2.92
N LEU A 101 -0.89 -1.73 2.37
CA LEU A 101 -2.15 -1.45 1.68
C LEU A 101 -2.19 -2.17 0.34
N GLU A 102 -1.08 -2.13 -0.41
CA GLU A 102 -0.96 -2.84 -1.68
C GLU A 102 -1.17 -4.35 -1.48
N ALA A 103 -0.53 -4.96 -0.49
CA ALA A 103 -0.73 -6.37 -0.17
C ALA A 103 -2.20 -6.71 0.13
N LYS A 104 -2.94 -5.80 0.80
CA LYS A 104 -4.39 -5.98 1.02
C LYS A 104 -5.22 -5.87 -0.26
N ILE A 105 -4.88 -4.94 -1.16
CA ILE A 105 -5.55 -4.78 -2.46
C ILE A 105 -5.45 -6.08 -3.26
N PHE A 106 -4.28 -6.69 -3.28
CA PHE A 106 -4.03 -7.96 -3.94
C PHE A 106 -4.45 -9.19 -3.11
N LYS A 107 -5.06 -8.98 -1.92
CA LYS A 107 -5.49 -10.05 -0.99
C LYS A 107 -4.37 -11.01 -0.62
N SER A 108 -3.15 -10.54 -0.64
CA SER A 108 -1.98 -11.33 -0.26
C SER A 108 -1.90 -11.53 1.26
N LYS A 109 -1.55 -12.76 1.68
CA LYS A 109 -1.32 -13.08 3.10
C LYS A 109 0.00 -12.50 3.61
N LEU A 110 1.01 -12.45 2.75
CA LEU A 110 2.34 -11.92 3.04
C LEU A 110 2.62 -10.69 2.17
N ILE A 111 3.38 -9.77 2.71
CA ILE A 111 3.83 -8.58 2.00
C ILE A 111 5.10 -8.94 1.24
N GLY A 112 4.98 -9.11 -0.07
CA GLY A 112 6.09 -9.44 -0.96
C GLY A 112 6.79 -8.22 -1.57
N THR A 113 7.86 -8.47 -2.32
CA THR A 113 8.66 -7.43 -3.00
C THR A 113 7.88 -6.70 -4.09
N GLU A 114 6.91 -7.36 -4.71
CA GLU A 114 5.96 -6.77 -5.68
C GLU A 114 5.12 -5.67 -5.05
N HIS A 115 4.64 -5.86 -3.83
CA HIS A 115 3.88 -4.84 -3.11
C HIS A 115 4.75 -3.64 -2.73
N LEU A 116 6.04 -3.90 -2.43
CA LEU A 116 7.00 -2.84 -2.17
C LEU A 116 7.28 -2.01 -3.43
N LEU A 117 7.47 -2.66 -4.59
CA LEU A 117 7.66 -1.97 -5.86
C LEU A 117 6.44 -1.12 -6.23
N LEU A 118 5.22 -1.67 -6.11
CA LEU A 118 3.98 -0.93 -6.35
C LEU A 118 3.85 0.28 -5.40
N SER A 119 4.23 0.13 -4.14
CA SER A 119 4.14 1.23 -3.18
C SER A 119 5.17 2.34 -3.45
N ILE A 120 6.34 2.00 -3.98
CA ILE A 120 7.32 2.99 -4.47
C ILE A 120 6.70 3.77 -5.62
N LEU A 121 6.18 3.08 -6.64
CA LEU A 121 5.62 3.69 -7.85
C LEU A 121 4.35 4.52 -7.61
N ARG A 122 3.68 4.31 -6.49
CA ARG A 122 2.45 5.05 -6.15
C ARG A 122 2.68 6.50 -5.76
N ASP A 123 3.86 6.86 -5.32
CA ASP A 123 4.24 8.22 -4.92
C ASP A 123 5.13 8.82 -6.02
N GLU A 124 4.54 9.67 -6.87
CA GLU A 124 5.22 10.28 -8.02
C GLU A 124 6.34 11.23 -7.60
N ASP A 125 6.28 11.76 -6.37
CA ASP A 125 7.24 12.76 -5.87
C ASP A 125 8.56 12.14 -5.37
N ASN A 126 8.70 10.81 -5.33
CA ASN A 126 9.93 10.19 -4.83
C ASN A 126 10.96 9.92 -5.94
N ILE A 127 12.24 9.94 -5.56
CA ILE A 127 13.37 9.78 -6.47
C ILE A 127 13.34 8.43 -7.20
N ALA A 128 12.95 7.36 -6.51
CA ALA A 128 12.92 6.03 -7.11
C ALA A 128 11.87 5.94 -8.23
N THR A 129 10.69 6.55 -8.06
CA THR A 129 9.64 6.60 -9.10
C THR A 129 10.11 7.41 -10.29
N GLN A 130 10.71 8.60 -10.07
CA GLN A 130 11.25 9.43 -11.15
C GLN A 130 12.34 8.72 -11.97
N ILE A 131 13.08 7.81 -11.35
CA ILE A 131 14.07 7.01 -12.07
C ILE A 131 13.37 5.88 -12.84
N LEU A 132 12.41 5.18 -12.23
CA LEU A 132 11.64 4.11 -12.86
C LEU A 132 10.82 4.63 -14.06
N ASP A 133 10.29 5.85 -13.97
CA ASP A 133 9.61 6.52 -15.10
C ASP A 133 10.51 6.68 -16.34
N LYS A 134 11.81 6.91 -16.17
CA LYS A 134 12.76 6.99 -17.30
C LYS A 134 12.93 5.65 -18.03
N PHE A 135 12.51 4.56 -17.40
CA PHE A 135 12.49 3.21 -17.97
C PHE A 135 11.08 2.76 -18.34
N ASP A 136 10.12 3.70 -18.42
CA ASP A 136 8.69 3.43 -18.72
C ASP A 136 8.02 2.47 -17.72
N VAL A 137 8.55 2.38 -16.50
CA VAL A 137 8.00 1.56 -15.41
C VAL A 137 7.08 2.42 -14.55
N THR A 138 5.78 2.33 -14.84
CA THR A 138 4.73 3.04 -14.08
C THR A 138 3.94 2.11 -13.18
N TYR A 139 3.20 2.68 -12.23
CA TYR A 139 2.33 1.93 -11.33
C TYR A 139 1.32 1.04 -12.08
N ASP A 140 0.67 1.61 -13.12
CA ASP A 140 -0.37 0.89 -13.85
C ASP A 140 0.19 -0.28 -14.66
N VAL A 141 1.36 -0.12 -15.29
CA VAL A 141 2.04 -1.18 -16.03
C VAL A 141 2.43 -2.35 -15.11
N VAL A 142 3.02 -2.06 -13.97
CA VAL A 142 3.42 -3.11 -13.00
C VAL A 142 2.20 -3.79 -12.39
N LYS A 143 1.15 -3.04 -12.09
CA LYS A 143 -0.10 -3.55 -11.56
C LYS A 143 -0.79 -4.50 -12.54
N GLU A 144 -0.93 -4.10 -13.81
CA GLU A 144 -1.54 -4.92 -14.85
C GLU A 144 -0.77 -6.23 -15.05
N LEU A 145 0.56 -6.14 -15.09
CA LEU A 145 1.42 -7.33 -15.23
C LEU A 145 1.28 -8.27 -14.03
N LEU A 146 1.17 -7.76 -12.82
CA LEU A 146 0.96 -8.55 -11.61
C LEU A 146 -0.45 -9.19 -11.59
N GLU A 147 -1.50 -8.45 -11.99
CA GLU A 147 -2.86 -8.98 -12.12
C GLU A 147 -2.93 -10.09 -13.18
N TYR A 148 -2.22 -9.95 -14.29
CA TYR A 148 -2.11 -10.99 -15.32
C TYR A 148 -1.45 -12.26 -14.79
N GLN A 149 -0.38 -12.16 -14.01
CA GLN A 149 0.31 -13.31 -13.41
C GLN A 149 -0.56 -14.04 -12.39
N THR A 150 -1.31 -13.31 -11.57
CA THR A 150 -2.23 -13.89 -10.58
C THR A 150 -3.45 -14.54 -11.21
N SER A 151 -3.86 -14.09 -12.40
CA SER A 151 -4.99 -14.63 -13.15
C SER A 151 -4.64 -15.85 -14.00
N ASN A 152 -3.35 -16.03 -14.37
CA ASN A 152 -2.84 -17.13 -15.20
C ASN A 152 -1.64 -17.83 -14.52
N PRO A 153 -1.86 -18.79 -13.62
CA PRO A 153 -0.78 -19.47 -12.91
C PRO A 153 0.02 -20.47 -13.75
N GLN A 154 -0.21 -20.57 -15.06
CA GLN A 154 0.52 -21.45 -15.96
C GLN A 154 1.73 -20.72 -16.57
N GLY A 155 2.84 -20.64 -15.85
CA GLY A 155 4.07 -20.11 -16.46
C GLY A 155 5.23 -19.74 -15.56
N THR A 156 5.22 -20.07 -14.28
CA THR A 156 6.40 -19.90 -13.43
C THR A 156 6.59 -21.12 -12.52
N THR A 157 7.39 -22.07 -12.98
CA THR A 157 8.07 -23.05 -12.13
C THR A 157 9.14 -22.31 -11.32
N SER A 158 8.82 -21.95 -10.11
CA SER A 158 9.73 -21.86 -8.98
C SER A 158 8.88 -21.93 -7.71
N SER A 159 8.47 -23.17 -7.42
CA SER A 159 7.97 -23.57 -6.12
C SER A 159 9.13 -23.55 -5.15
N GLU A 160 9.23 -22.52 -4.30
CA GLU A 160 9.91 -22.69 -3.04
C GLU A 160 9.01 -23.51 -2.11
N PRO A 161 9.57 -24.52 -1.41
CA PRO A 161 8.83 -25.27 -0.40
C PRO A 161 8.42 -24.30 0.72
N LEU A 162 7.14 -24.28 1.04
CA LEU A 162 6.65 -23.74 2.31
C LEU A 162 7.30 -24.57 3.40
N GLU A 163 8.19 -23.98 4.19
CA GLU A 163 8.59 -24.57 5.47
C GLU A 163 7.34 -24.63 6.33
N GLU A 164 6.83 -25.86 6.49
CA GLU A 164 5.79 -26.20 7.47
C GLU A 164 6.41 -26.21 8.86
N ASP A 165 6.34 -25.07 9.54
CA ASP A 165 6.41 -25.06 11.00
C ASP A 165 5.39 -24.05 11.54
N ASP A 166 4.51 -24.56 12.42
CA ASP A 166 3.44 -23.87 13.17
C ASP A 166 2.06 -23.75 12.51
N ILE A 167 1.43 -24.87 12.16
CA ILE A 167 -0.03 -24.98 12.19
C ILE A 167 -0.45 -26.26 12.95
N SER A 168 -0.39 -26.20 14.24
CA SER A 168 -1.16 -27.11 15.10
C SER A 168 -2.06 -26.27 16.02
N ASN A 169 -3.35 -26.41 15.78
CA ASN A 169 -4.51 -25.98 16.54
C ASN A 169 -5.37 -24.87 15.96
N ILE A 170 -6.25 -25.24 15.02
CA ILE A 170 -7.66 -24.83 15.05
C ILE A 170 -8.46 -25.90 14.27
N LYS A 171 -9.10 -26.79 15.00
CA LYS A 171 -10.24 -27.57 14.51
C LYS A 171 -11.47 -26.67 14.46
N GLY A 172 -12.15 -26.62 13.34
CA GLY A 172 -13.42 -25.92 13.16
C GLY A 172 -14.03 -26.27 11.81
N GLU A 173 -15.16 -26.93 11.84
CA GLU A 173 -15.94 -27.65 10.88
C GLU A 173 -16.23 -26.99 9.50
N PRO A 174 -16.66 -27.79 8.48
CA PRO A 174 -16.88 -27.31 7.12
C PRO A 174 -18.30 -26.74 6.96
N ALA A 175 -18.39 -25.50 6.54
CA ALA A 175 -19.67 -24.89 6.13
C ALA A 175 -19.70 -24.63 4.62
N SER A 176 -20.45 -25.48 3.96
CA SER A 176 -21.28 -25.35 2.75
C SER A 176 -21.04 -24.17 1.80
N THR A 177 -20.73 -24.53 0.57
CA THR A 177 -20.99 -23.86 -0.72
C THR A 177 -22.24 -22.96 -0.72
N LYS A 178 -22.05 -21.65 -0.96
CA LYS A 178 -23.09 -20.79 -1.53
C LYS A 178 -22.51 -19.76 -2.51
N ALA A 179 -22.89 -19.98 -3.77
CA ALA A 179 -23.15 -19.02 -4.84
C ALA A 179 -22.27 -17.75 -4.95
N THR A 180 -21.44 -17.73 -5.96
CA THR A 180 -20.79 -16.60 -6.59
C THR A 180 -21.79 -15.51 -6.99
N LYS A 181 -21.90 -14.44 -6.19
CA LYS A 181 -22.43 -13.15 -6.65
C LYS A 181 -21.23 -12.35 -7.18
N THR A 182 -21.23 -12.07 -8.46
CA THR A 182 -20.36 -11.13 -9.15
C THR A 182 -20.36 -9.81 -8.39
N LYS A 183 -19.29 -9.51 -7.65
CA LYS A 183 -19.08 -8.20 -7.05
C LYS A 183 -18.66 -7.26 -8.17
N GLU A 184 -19.49 -6.27 -8.48
CA GLU A 184 -19.12 -5.13 -9.30
C GLU A 184 -17.78 -4.55 -8.78
N LYS A 185 -16.82 -4.36 -9.70
CA LYS A 185 -15.53 -3.75 -9.36
C LYS A 185 -15.79 -2.32 -8.88
N SER A 186 -15.55 -2.07 -7.61
CA SER A 186 -15.67 -0.75 -7.02
C SER A 186 -14.67 0.23 -7.65
N LYS A 187 -15.11 1.47 -7.90
CA LYS A 187 -14.26 2.54 -8.44
C LYS A 187 -13.27 3.08 -7.42
N THR A 188 -13.38 2.68 -6.15
CA THR A 188 -12.58 3.21 -5.03
C THR A 188 -12.07 2.11 -4.10
N PRO A 189 -11.19 1.22 -4.59
CA PRO A 189 -10.75 0.03 -3.83
C PRO A 189 -10.01 0.38 -2.53
N ILE A 190 -9.36 1.53 -2.47
CA ILE A 190 -8.67 2.00 -1.26
C ILE A 190 -9.67 2.44 -0.20
N LEU A 191 -10.68 3.21 -0.60
CA LEU A 191 -11.72 3.69 0.29
C LEU A 191 -12.52 2.53 0.87
N ASP A 192 -12.83 1.51 0.07
CA ASP A 192 -13.55 0.30 0.48
C ASP A 192 -12.77 -0.53 1.52
N ASN A 193 -11.45 -0.45 1.52
CA ASN A 193 -10.61 -1.17 2.48
C ASN A 193 -10.45 -0.44 3.83
N PHE A 194 -10.61 0.86 3.87
CA PHE A 194 -10.39 1.70 5.06
C PHE A 194 -11.65 2.42 5.56
N GLY A 195 -12.61 2.66 4.66
CA GLY A 195 -13.88 3.28 4.96
C GLY A 195 -14.95 2.26 5.26
N LYS A 196 -16.00 2.72 5.96
CA LYS A 196 -17.28 2.01 6.03
C LYS A 196 -18.21 2.67 5.03
N ASP A 197 -18.79 1.89 4.11
CA ASP A 197 -19.81 2.39 3.20
C ASP A 197 -21.13 2.56 3.97
N LEU A 198 -21.38 3.78 4.41
CA LEU A 198 -22.56 4.11 5.21
C LEU A 198 -23.85 3.97 4.39
N THR A 199 -23.80 4.17 3.06
CA THR A 199 -24.99 4.00 2.21
C THR A 199 -25.40 2.53 2.11
N LYS A 200 -24.43 1.61 2.00
CA LYS A 200 -24.71 0.17 2.08
C LYS A 200 -25.23 -0.26 3.45
N LEU A 201 -24.71 0.32 4.53
CA LEU A 201 -25.22 0.03 5.88
C LEU A 201 -26.65 0.56 6.06
N ALA A 202 -26.96 1.74 5.50
CA ALA A 202 -28.31 2.29 5.48
C ALA A 202 -29.29 1.38 4.72
N GLN A 203 -28.93 0.89 3.53
CA GLN A 203 -29.74 -0.05 2.74
C GLN A 203 -29.98 -1.40 3.44
N LEU A 204 -29.10 -1.78 4.35
CA LEU A 204 -29.21 -3.02 5.14
C LEU A 204 -29.87 -2.80 6.50
N ASP A 205 -30.45 -1.62 6.76
CA ASP A 205 -31.07 -1.24 8.04
C ASP A 205 -30.13 -1.44 9.26
N LYS A 206 -28.83 -1.18 9.08
CA LYS A 206 -27.80 -1.35 10.11
C LYS A 206 -27.35 -0.05 10.76
N LEU A 207 -28.04 1.05 10.48
CA LEU A 207 -27.76 2.36 11.08
C LEU A 207 -28.90 2.75 12.02
N ASP A 208 -28.53 3.34 13.15
CA ASP A 208 -29.52 3.85 14.11
C ASP A 208 -30.19 5.11 13.57
N PRO A 209 -31.49 5.31 13.82
CA PRO A 209 -32.19 6.54 13.44
C PRO A 209 -31.67 7.73 14.25
N VAL A 210 -31.35 8.82 13.55
CA VAL A 210 -30.88 10.07 14.19
C VAL A 210 -32.05 11.02 14.37
N ILE A 211 -32.29 11.45 15.61
CA ILE A 211 -33.41 12.30 15.99
C ILE A 211 -32.89 13.71 16.35
N GLY A 212 -33.58 14.75 15.90
CA GLY A 212 -33.34 16.13 16.34
C GLY A 212 -32.18 16.86 15.68
N ARG A 213 -31.68 16.37 14.53
CA ARG A 213 -30.58 16.99 13.76
C ARG A 213 -30.95 17.36 12.33
N GLU A 214 -32.23 17.54 12.04
CA GLU A 214 -32.74 17.77 10.68
C GLU A 214 -32.12 19.04 10.05
N LYS A 215 -31.95 20.12 10.81
CA LYS A 215 -31.39 21.38 10.31
C LYS A 215 -29.94 21.25 9.87
N GLU A 216 -29.12 20.53 10.62
CA GLU A 216 -27.73 20.27 10.31
C GLU A 216 -27.59 19.33 9.10
N ILE A 217 -28.41 18.30 9.02
CA ILE A 217 -28.47 17.34 7.90
C ILE A 217 -28.89 18.08 6.62
N ASP A 218 -29.93 18.90 6.66
CA ASP A 218 -30.38 19.73 5.54
C ASP A 218 -29.28 20.68 5.07
N ARG A 219 -28.57 21.30 6.01
CA ARG A 219 -27.47 22.20 5.69
C ARG A 219 -26.32 21.48 5.00
N VAL A 220 -25.93 20.31 5.48
CA VAL A 220 -24.88 19.47 4.85
C VAL A 220 -25.33 19.04 3.45
N ALA A 221 -26.56 18.57 3.27
CA ALA A 221 -27.10 18.19 1.98
C ALA A 221 -27.10 19.36 0.98
N GLN A 222 -27.53 20.57 1.42
CA GLN A 222 -27.47 21.78 0.59
C GLN A 222 -26.04 22.15 0.16
N ILE A 223 -25.04 21.94 1.01
CA ILE A 223 -23.64 22.23 0.67
C ILE A 223 -23.12 21.21 -0.34
N LEU A 224 -23.41 19.92 -0.15
CA LEU A 224 -22.98 18.82 -1.04
C LEU A 224 -23.58 18.94 -2.45
N THR A 225 -24.79 19.49 -2.60
CA THR A 225 -25.44 19.67 -3.91
C THR A 225 -24.93 20.89 -4.69
N ARG A 226 -24.04 21.69 -4.14
CA ARG A 226 -23.46 22.85 -4.83
C ARG A 226 -22.50 22.39 -5.93
N ARG A 227 -22.46 23.14 -7.05
CA ARG A 227 -21.50 22.90 -8.15
C ARG A 227 -20.04 23.23 -7.77
N LYS A 228 -19.85 24.16 -6.83
CA LYS A 228 -18.53 24.60 -6.34
C LYS A 228 -18.61 24.76 -4.82
N LYS A 229 -17.49 24.57 -4.10
CA LYS A 229 -17.38 24.68 -2.64
C LYS A 229 -18.36 23.74 -1.92
N ASN A 230 -18.38 22.48 -2.35
CA ASN A 230 -19.28 21.43 -1.87
C ASN A 230 -18.66 20.56 -0.76
N ASN A 231 -17.63 21.04 -0.06
CA ASN A 231 -16.97 20.31 1.03
C ASN A 231 -17.45 20.83 2.39
N PRO A 232 -18.47 20.21 3.02
CA PRO A 232 -18.91 20.59 4.35
C PRO A 232 -17.90 20.12 5.41
N ILE A 233 -17.69 20.94 6.44
CA ILE A 233 -16.86 20.61 7.60
C ILE A 233 -17.75 20.67 8.84
N LEU A 234 -17.77 19.59 9.62
CA LEU A 234 -18.48 19.51 10.91
C LEU A 234 -17.49 19.80 12.04
N ILE A 235 -17.70 20.91 12.74
CA ILE A 235 -16.87 21.36 13.86
C ILE A 235 -17.66 21.20 15.16
N GLY A 236 -17.01 20.73 16.21
CA GLY A 236 -17.62 20.57 17.53
C GLY A 236 -16.76 19.70 18.44
N GLU A 237 -17.09 19.69 19.72
CA GLU A 237 -16.41 18.90 20.74
C GLU A 237 -16.56 17.38 20.52
N PRO A 238 -15.68 16.54 21.09
CA PRO A 238 -15.87 15.09 21.07
C PRO A 238 -17.23 14.71 21.69
N GLY A 239 -17.92 13.73 21.07
CA GLY A 239 -19.20 13.23 21.59
C GLY A 239 -20.46 13.99 21.18
N VAL A 240 -20.38 15.17 20.52
CA VAL A 240 -21.57 15.96 20.13
C VAL A 240 -22.37 15.39 18.95
N GLY A 241 -22.03 14.21 18.44
CA GLY A 241 -22.80 13.53 17.39
C GLY A 241 -22.41 13.90 15.95
N LYS A 242 -21.16 14.31 15.67
CA LYS A 242 -20.68 14.61 14.30
C LYS A 242 -20.83 13.41 13.35
N THR A 243 -20.52 12.22 13.84
CA THR A 243 -20.66 10.97 13.08
C THR A 243 -22.11 10.61 12.80
N ALA A 244 -23.01 10.86 13.76
CA ALA A 244 -24.44 10.63 13.59
C ALA A 244 -25.03 11.46 12.44
N ILE A 245 -24.54 12.68 12.19
CA ILE A 245 -24.96 13.49 11.04
C ILE A 245 -24.57 12.82 9.71
N ALA A 246 -23.39 12.19 9.63
CA ALA A 246 -22.97 11.45 8.43
C ALA A 246 -23.83 10.18 8.22
N GLU A 247 -24.16 9.48 9.27
CA GLU A 247 -25.06 8.30 9.25
C GLU A 247 -26.49 8.67 8.83
N ALA A 248 -27.02 9.76 9.39
CA ALA A 248 -28.33 10.30 9.01
C ALA A 248 -28.37 10.76 7.54
N LEU A 249 -27.30 11.36 7.05
CA LEU A 249 -27.17 11.73 5.64
C LEU A 249 -27.20 10.47 4.74
N ALA A 250 -26.55 9.39 5.14
CA ALA A 250 -26.56 8.13 4.40
C ALA A 250 -27.99 7.51 4.36
N LEU A 251 -28.72 7.54 5.48
CA LEU A 251 -30.12 7.12 5.52
C LEU A 251 -30.99 7.94 4.56
N ARG A 252 -30.78 9.27 4.52
CA ARG A 252 -31.55 10.16 3.63
C ARG A 252 -31.23 9.97 2.15
N ILE A 253 -30.01 9.57 1.81
CA ILE A 253 -29.62 9.28 0.41
C ILE A 253 -30.26 7.97 -0.09
N THR A 254 -30.56 7.06 0.80
CA THR A 254 -31.12 5.73 0.46
C THR A 254 -32.64 5.67 0.51
N GLN A 255 -33.32 6.68 1.03
CA GLN A 255 -34.77 6.88 0.99
C GLN A 255 -35.21 7.52 -0.34
#